data_c3d3e18f80f0affd12e96edfb1bb2edc
#
_entry.id   c3d3e18f80f0affd12e96edfb1bb2edc
#
_cell.length_a   1.000
_cell.length_b   1.000
_cell.length_c   1.000
_cell.angle_alpha   90.00
_cell.angle_beta   90.00
_cell.angle_gamma   90.00
#
_symmetry.space_group_name_H-M   'P 1'
#
loop_
_entity.id
_entity.type
_entity.pdbx_description
1 polymer ?
#
loop_
_entity_poly.entity_id
_entity_poly.type
_entity_poly.pdbx_seq_one_letter_code
_entity_poly.pdbx_strand_id
1 'polypeptide(L)'
;MTNLTDAFFGSAITEVDLSKFNNITSCESAFDNCEKLISVKLPAKITLGKYLFGSNYSLATIDWSAYSGTEAPKMPSGLFQYVDEQKDLKNITLIVPDALVESFKANADWAKLNVVGTTPTGISEIVTNTASSNTVYTIEGVKIATSKANSLPKGLYIINGKKVMVK
;
A
#
# COMPACT_ATOMS: atom_id res chain seq x y z
N MET A 1 5.33 -24.63 3.96
CA MET A 1 3.90 -24.91 3.73
C MET A 1 3.57 -24.28 2.39
N THR A 2 2.98 -25.03 1.49
CA THR A 2 2.74 -24.57 0.11
C THR A 2 1.25 -24.51 -0.26
N ASN A 3 0.38 -25.15 0.50
CA ASN A 3 -1.06 -25.19 0.26
C ASN A 3 -1.81 -24.64 1.49
N LEU A 4 -2.62 -23.61 1.25
CA LEU A 4 -3.50 -22.96 2.23
C LEU A 4 -4.98 -23.10 1.87
N THR A 5 -5.34 -23.94 0.88
CA THR A 5 -6.74 -24.12 0.48
C THR A 5 -7.61 -24.38 1.72
N ASP A 6 -8.65 -23.57 1.90
CA ASP A 6 -9.62 -23.58 3.01
C ASP A 6 -9.00 -23.46 4.42
N ALA A 7 -7.70 -23.13 4.55
CA ALA A 7 -6.97 -23.25 5.82
C ALA A 7 -7.54 -22.37 6.95
N PHE A 8 -8.17 -21.24 6.63
CA PHE A 8 -8.77 -20.30 7.59
C PHE A 8 -10.24 -20.03 7.29
N PHE A 9 -10.86 -20.83 6.44
CA PHE A 9 -12.27 -20.66 6.07
C PHE A 9 -13.16 -20.44 7.28
N GLY A 10 -13.97 -19.38 7.29
CA GLY A 10 -14.90 -19.06 8.37
C GLY A 10 -14.25 -18.68 9.70
N SER A 11 -12.96 -18.40 9.71
CA SER A 11 -12.21 -18.03 10.93
C SER A 11 -12.54 -16.61 11.41
N ALA A 12 -12.49 -16.41 12.72
CA ALA A 12 -12.67 -15.10 13.35
C ALA A 12 -11.35 -14.28 13.45
N ILE A 13 -10.33 -14.64 12.65
CA ILE A 13 -9.07 -13.90 12.60
C ILE A 13 -9.27 -12.46 12.14
N THR A 14 -8.48 -11.54 12.67
CA THR A 14 -8.52 -10.11 12.32
C THR A 14 -7.35 -9.68 11.47
N GLU A 15 -6.22 -10.33 11.59
CA GLU A 15 -4.98 -10.00 10.89
C GLU A 15 -4.21 -11.28 10.53
N VAL A 16 -3.54 -11.27 9.39
CA VAL A 16 -2.70 -12.38 8.92
C VAL A 16 -1.42 -11.83 8.29
N ASP A 17 -0.27 -12.34 8.73
CA ASP A 17 1.03 -12.09 8.10
C ASP A 17 1.58 -13.37 7.47
N LEU A 18 1.53 -13.44 6.14
CA LEU A 18 2.11 -14.52 5.34
C LEU A 18 3.48 -14.16 4.75
N SER A 19 4.06 -13.02 5.09
CA SER A 19 5.32 -12.52 4.48
C SER A 19 6.52 -13.45 4.67
N LYS A 20 6.46 -14.32 5.67
CA LYS A 20 7.50 -15.31 5.98
C LYS A 20 7.40 -16.59 5.12
N PHE A 21 6.31 -16.78 4.39
CA PHE A 21 6.11 -17.95 3.55
C PHE A 21 6.65 -17.68 2.14
N ASN A 22 7.66 -18.44 1.73
CA ASN A 22 8.36 -18.16 0.47
C ASN A 22 7.69 -18.74 -0.77
N ASN A 23 6.72 -19.64 -0.62
CA ASN A 23 6.08 -20.28 -1.75
C ASN A 23 4.70 -20.84 -1.36
N ILE A 24 3.66 -20.07 -1.64
CA ILE A 24 2.27 -20.51 -1.50
C ILE A 24 1.75 -20.79 -2.91
N THR A 25 1.52 -22.07 -3.22
CA THR A 25 1.11 -22.52 -4.56
C THR A 25 -0.40 -22.69 -4.70
N SER A 26 -1.13 -22.74 -3.58
CA SER A 26 -2.58 -22.82 -3.56
C SER A 26 -3.12 -22.11 -2.33
N CYS A 27 -4.11 -21.25 -2.52
CA CYS A 27 -4.80 -20.54 -1.44
C CYS A 27 -6.27 -20.28 -1.78
N GLU A 28 -6.89 -21.20 -2.56
CA GLU A 28 -8.32 -21.12 -2.86
C GLU A 28 -9.12 -21.12 -1.56
N SER A 29 -10.09 -20.20 -1.41
CA SER A 29 -10.93 -20.02 -0.23
C SER A 29 -10.17 -19.91 1.11
N ALA A 30 -8.87 -19.62 1.09
CA ALA A 30 -8.05 -19.69 2.31
C ALA A 30 -8.57 -18.76 3.42
N PHE A 31 -9.13 -17.62 3.07
CA PHE A 31 -9.74 -16.66 4.00
C PHE A 31 -11.21 -16.37 3.65
N ASP A 32 -11.87 -17.24 2.88
CA ASP A 32 -13.28 -17.04 2.58
C ASP A 32 -14.11 -17.08 3.86
N ASN A 33 -15.10 -16.20 3.94
CA ASN A 33 -15.98 -16.03 5.11
C ASN A 33 -15.25 -15.66 6.42
N CYS A 34 -14.07 -15.02 6.34
CA CYS A 34 -13.40 -14.44 7.50
C CYS A 34 -13.91 -13.01 7.73
N GLU A 35 -15.16 -12.86 8.15
CA GLU A 35 -15.87 -11.56 8.21
C GLU A 35 -15.18 -10.50 9.08
N LYS A 36 -14.31 -10.92 10.03
CA LYS A 36 -13.57 -10.04 10.93
C LYS A 36 -12.16 -9.69 10.43
N LEU A 37 -11.72 -10.25 9.29
CA LEU A 37 -10.40 -9.99 8.74
C LEU A 37 -10.29 -8.55 8.28
N ILE A 38 -9.36 -7.79 8.87
CA ILE A 38 -9.11 -6.37 8.61
C ILE A 38 -7.90 -6.20 7.70
N SER A 39 -6.84 -6.96 7.95
CA SER A 39 -5.59 -6.83 7.20
C SER A 39 -4.93 -8.16 6.90
N VAL A 40 -4.31 -8.24 5.72
CA VAL A 40 -3.50 -9.37 5.30
C VAL A 40 -2.20 -8.89 4.68
N LYS A 41 -1.08 -9.52 5.08
CA LYS A 41 0.22 -9.32 4.44
C LYS A 41 0.59 -10.54 3.62
N LEU A 42 0.77 -10.34 2.31
CA LEU A 42 1.04 -11.40 1.36
C LEU A 42 2.55 -11.60 1.16
N PRO A 43 2.99 -12.82 0.84
CA PRO A 43 4.40 -13.10 0.55
C PRO A 43 4.78 -12.60 -0.85
N ALA A 44 6.09 -12.56 -1.12
CA ALA A 44 6.63 -12.13 -2.41
C ALA A 44 6.13 -13.00 -3.59
N LYS A 45 5.91 -14.28 -3.35
CA LYS A 45 5.42 -15.25 -4.33
C LYS A 45 4.22 -16.00 -3.78
N ILE A 46 3.08 -15.81 -4.42
CA ILE A 46 1.84 -16.50 -4.11
C ILE A 46 1.04 -16.68 -5.40
N THR A 47 0.46 -17.85 -5.58
CA THR A 47 -0.57 -18.08 -6.59
C THR A 47 -1.92 -17.78 -5.95
N LEU A 48 -2.53 -16.67 -6.34
CA LEU A 48 -3.85 -16.28 -5.83
C LEU A 48 -4.91 -17.31 -6.27
N GLY A 49 -5.72 -17.75 -5.34
CA GLY A 49 -6.82 -18.67 -5.57
C GLY A 49 -8.16 -17.94 -5.74
N LYS A 50 -9.16 -18.64 -6.27
CA LYS A 50 -10.56 -18.18 -6.26
C LYS A 50 -11.03 -18.02 -4.82
N TYR A 51 -11.93 -17.10 -4.58
CA TYR A 51 -12.59 -16.86 -3.28
C TYR A 51 -11.65 -16.58 -2.11
N LEU A 52 -10.37 -16.27 -2.40
CA LEU A 52 -9.36 -16.06 -1.36
C LEU A 52 -9.83 -15.08 -0.28
N PHE A 53 -10.54 -14.03 -0.67
CA PHE A 53 -11.10 -13.01 0.20
C PHE A 53 -12.63 -12.89 0.07
N GLY A 54 -13.31 -13.96 -0.31
CA GLY A 54 -14.77 -13.97 -0.39
C GLY A 54 -15.39 -13.63 0.97
N SER A 55 -16.51 -12.93 1.00
CA SER A 55 -17.28 -12.58 2.22
C SER A 55 -16.46 -11.88 3.33
N ASN A 56 -15.34 -11.22 2.99
CA ASN A 56 -14.50 -10.50 3.96
C ASN A 56 -14.94 -9.03 4.06
N TYR A 57 -16.05 -8.78 4.72
CA TYR A 57 -16.68 -7.44 4.76
C TYR A 57 -15.88 -6.40 5.56
N SER A 58 -15.03 -6.83 6.51
CA SER A 58 -14.17 -5.94 7.30
C SER A 58 -12.81 -5.66 6.65
N LEU A 59 -12.46 -6.34 5.55
CA LEU A 59 -11.14 -6.23 4.93
C LEU A 59 -10.86 -4.79 4.47
N ALA A 60 -9.81 -4.19 5.02
CA ALA A 60 -9.42 -2.81 4.74
C ALA A 60 -8.05 -2.70 4.08
N THR A 61 -7.14 -3.65 4.32
CA THR A 61 -5.76 -3.57 3.82
C THR A 61 -5.25 -4.91 3.32
N ILE A 62 -4.69 -4.89 2.12
CA ILE A 62 -3.89 -5.99 1.56
C ILE A 62 -2.48 -5.44 1.34
N ASP A 63 -1.52 -5.83 2.17
CA ASP A 63 -0.11 -5.48 1.99
C ASP A 63 0.57 -6.53 1.12
N TRP A 64 0.78 -6.19 -0.14
CA TRP A 64 1.57 -6.97 -1.08
C TRP A 64 2.84 -6.23 -1.51
N SER A 65 3.39 -5.43 -0.62
CA SER A 65 4.61 -4.64 -0.85
C SER A 65 5.83 -5.48 -1.22
N ALA A 66 5.83 -6.75 -0.83
CA ALA A 66 6.88 -7.72 -1.16
C ALA A 66 6.71 -8.39 -2.53
N TYR A 67 5.63 -8.11 -3.29
CA TYR A 67 5.37 -8.76 -4.57
C TYR A 67 6.55 -8.67 -5.52
N SER A 68 6.99 -9.82 -6.07
CA SER A 68 8.21 -9.93 -6.89
C SER A 68 7.94 -10.14 -8.38
N GLY A 69 6.70 -9.99 -8.84
CA GLY A 69 6.37 -9.98 -10.26
C GLY A 69 6.81 -8.70 -10.96
N THR A 70 6.76 -8.69 -12.28
CA THR A 70 7.13 -7.53 -13.12
C THR A 70 5.93 -6.71 -13.59
N GLU A 71 4.71 -7.22 -13.39
CA GLU A 71 3.45 -6.58 -13.76
C GLU A 71 2.34 -7.07 -12.83
N ALA A 72 1.17 -6.42 -12.86
CA ALA A 72 0.01 -6.85 -12.12
C ALA A 72 -0.46 -8.22 -12.61
N PRO A 73 -0.61 -9.22 -11.73
CA PRO A 73 -1.05 -10.56 -12.14
C PRO A 73 -2.53 -10.54 -12.52
N LYS A 74 -2.96 -11.57 -13.26
CA LYS A 74 -4.39 -11.77 -13.50
C LYS A 74 -5.11 -11.99 -12.18
N MET A 75 -6.17 -11.25 -11.92
CA MET A 75 -7.03 -11.47 -10.76
C MET A 75 -7.86 -12.75 -10.98
N PRO A 76 -7.87 -13.70 -10.04
CA PRO A 76 -8.77 -14.84 -10.11
C PRO A 76 -10.24 -14.41 -10.03
N SER A 77 -11.11 -15.13 -10.72
CA SER A 77 -12.55 -14.89 -10.62
C SER A 77 -13.05 -15.11 -9.18
N GLY A 78 -13.91 -14.21 -8.71
CA GLY A 78 -14.48 -14.32 -7.36
C GLY A 78 -13.50 -14.05 -6.23
N LEU A 79 -12.32 -13.44 -6.49
CA LEU A 79 -11.34 -13.12 -5.43
C LEU A 79 -11.99 -12.39 -4.24
N PHE A 80 -12.94 -11.48 -4.52
CA PHE A 80 -13.71 -10.69 -3.55
C PHE A 80 -15.21 -11.00 -3.61
N GLN A 81 -15.58 -12.27 -3.87
CA GLN A 81 -16.99 -12.64 -4.03
C GLN A 81 -17.82 -12.19 -2.82
N TYR A 82 -18.99 -11.62 -3.08
CA TYR A 82 -19.93 -11.02 -2.12
C TYR A 82 -19.42 -9.76 -1.39
N VAL A 83 -18.14 -9.45 -1.45
CA VAL A 83 -17.60 -8.23 -0.83
C VAL A 83 -18.04 -7.00 -1.61
N ASP A 84 -17.93 -7.04 -2.94
CA ASP A 84 -18.29 -5.96 -3.87
C ASP A 84 -19.80 -5.68 -3.92
N GLU A 85 -20.62 -6.62 -3.49
CA GLU A 85 -22.08 -6.41 -3.35
C GLU A 85 -22.44 -5.57 -2.12
N GLN A 86 -21.58 -5.54 -1.10
CA GLN A 86 -21.85 -4.88 0.18
C GLN A 86 -21.01 -3.65 0.45
N LYS A 87 -19.86 -3.50 -0.21
CA LYS A 87 -18.99 -2.33 -0.06
C LYS A 87 -18.25 -2.01 -1.36
N ASP A 88 -17.93 -0.72 -1.53
CA ASP A 88 -17.03 -0.29 -2.61
C ASP A 88 -15.62 -0.85 -2.34
N LEU A 89 -15.10 -1.61 -3.31
CA LEU A 89 -13.75 -2.16 -3.25
C LEU A 89 -12.67 -1.07 -3.17
N LYS A 90 -12.96 0.19 -3.53
CA LYS A 90 -12.09 1.34 -3.28
C LYS A 90 -11.78 1.57 -1.79
N ASN A 91 -12.60 1.04 -0.89
CA ASN A 91 -12.33 1.07 0.55
C ASN A 91 -11.30 0.03 1.00
N ILE A 92 -10.82 -0.83 0.08
CA ILE A 92 -9.73 -1.77 0.35
C ILE A 92 -8.44 -1.18 -0.23
N THR A 93 -7.48 -0.89 0.63
CA THR A 93 -6.15 -0.43 0.24
C THR A 93 -5.27 -1.62 -0.14
N LEU A 94 -4.79 -1.64 -1.38
CA LEU A 94 -3.80 -2.58 -1.86
C LEU A 94 -2.44 -1.90 -1.93
N ILE A 95 -1.49 -2.32 -1.09
CA ILE A 95 -0.12 -1.81 -1.07
C ILE A 95 0.75 -2.71 -1.95
N VAL A 96 1.39 -2.15 -2.96
CA VAL A 96 2.28 -2.86 -3.90
C VAL A 96 3.63 -2.16 -4.00
N PRO A 97 4.68 -2.79 -4.57
CA PRO A 97 5.94 -2.11 -4.85
C PRO A 97 5.71 -0.83 -5.66
N ASP A 98 6.40 0.27 -5.33
CA ASP A 98 6.23 1.58 -5.99
C ASP A 98 6.34 1.50 -7.52
N ALA A 99 7.28 0.70 -8.02
CA ALA A 99 7.50 0.50 -9.45
C ALA A 99 6.31 -0.17 -10.18
N LEU A 100 5.40 -0.82 -9.46
CA LEU A 100 4.28 -1.57 -10.03
C LEU A 100 2.93 -0.88 -9.86
N VAL A 101 2.87 0.25 -9.14
CA VAL A 101 1.61 0.98 -8.88
C VAL A 101 0.84 1.25 -10.18
N GLU A 102 1.52 1.76 -11.20
CA GLU A 102 0.86 2.08 -12.47
C GLU A 102 0.40 0.83 -13.22
N SER A 103 1.13 -0.28 -13.14
CA SER A 103 0.72 -1.56 -13.71
C SER A 103 -0.57 -2.09 -13.08
N PHE A 104 -0.68 -2.00 -11.74
CA PHE A 104 -1.89 -2.42 -11.02
C PHE A 104 -3.06 -1.47 -11.30
N LYS A 105 -2.85 -0.17 -11.38
CA LYS A 105 -3.89 0.82 -11.72
C LYS A 105 -4.39 0.71 -13.16
N ALA A 106 -3.53 0.30 -14.10
CA ALA A 106 -3.90 0.07 -15.49
C ALA A 106 -4.69 -1.23 -15.70
N ASN A 107 -4.62 -2.17 -14.76
CA ASN A 107 -5.36 -3.42 -14.83
C ASN A 107 -6.79 -3.20 -14.32
N ALA A 108 -7.79 -3.48 -15.16
CA ALA A 108 -9.21 -3.16 -14.89
C ALA A 108 -9.76 -3.82 -13.61
N ASP A 109 -9.24 -4.99 -13.22
CA ASP A 109 -9.72 -5.68 -12.01
C ASP A 109 -9.06 -5.11 -10.75
N TRP A 110 -7.73 -4.92 -10.76
CA TRP A 110 -7.02 -4.34 -9.63
C TRP A 110 -7.34 -2.86 -9.41
N ALA A 111 -7.65 -2.12 -10.49
CA ALA A 111 -8.07 -0.73 -10.41
C ALA A 111 -9.38 -0.50 -9.63
N LYS A 112 -10.14 -1.55 -9.34
CA LYS A 112 -11.31 -1.49 -8.46
C LYS A 112 -10.93 -1.23 -6.99
N LEU A 113 -9.68 -1.52 -6.58
CA LEU A 113 -9.17 -1.24 -5.25
C LEU A 113 -8.49 0.14 -5.18
N ASN A 114 -8.19 0.60 -3.97
CA ASN A 114 -7.32 1.75 -3.74
C ASN A 114 -5.85 1.30 -3.80
N VAL A 115 -5.25 1.32 -5.00
CA VAL A 115 -3.86 0.89 -5.20
C VAL A 115 -2.90 2.00 -4.82
N VAL A 116 -1.97 1.69 -3.90
CA VAL A 116 -0.92 2.60 -3.42
C VAL A 116 0.45 1.92 -3.42
N GLY A 117 1.51 2.73 -3.43
CA GLY A 117 2.88 2.25 -3.26
C GLY A 117 3.27 2.11 -1.79
N THR A 118 4.47 1.60 -1.57
CA THR A 118 5.10 1.48 -0.24
C THR A 118 5.53 2.83 0.33
N THR A 119 5.84 3.78 -0.55
CA THR A 119 6.19 5.15 -0.16
C THR A 119 4.90 5.93 0.11
N PRO A 120 4.71 6.49 1.32
CA PRO A 120 3.55 7.32 1.59
C PRO A 120 3.47 8.47 0.58
N THR A 121 2.45 8.50 -0.28
CA THR A 121 2.22 9.60 -1.23
C THR A 121 1.70 10.87 -0.55
N GLY A 122 2.09 11.10 0.68
CA GLY A 122 1.75 12.28 1.48
C GLY A 122 2.59 13.52 1.18
N ILE A 123 3.65 13.40 0.34
CA ILE A 123 4.39 14.52 -0.24
C ILE A 123 4.79 14.08 -1.64
N SER A 124 3.92 14.32 -2.61
CA SER A 124 4.28 14.22 -4.02
C SER A 124 5.45 15.18 -4.28
N GLU A 125 6.59 14.58 -4.67
CA GLU A 125 7.78 15.26 -5.15
C GLU A 125 8.26 16.46 -4.32
N ILE A 126 9.23 16.19 -3.44
CA ILE A 126 10.33 17.14 -3.40
C ILE A 126 11.01 17.00 -4.77
N VAL A 127 10.59 17.81 -5.73
CA VAL A 127 11.38 18.03 -6.93
C VAL A 127 12.74 18.52 -6.43
N THR A 128 13.69 17.60 -6.35
CA THR A 128 15.10 17.97 -6.26
C THR A 128 15.47 18.55 -7.61
N ASN A 129 14.98 19.77 -7.89
CA ASN A 129 15.66 20.62 -8.86
C ASN A 129 17.08 20.76 -8.32
N THR A 130 18.00 20.04 -8.92
CA THR A 130 19.45 20.28 -8.84
C THR A 130 19.79 21.59 -9.53
N ALA A 131 19.16 22.67 -9.07
CA ALA A 131 19.59 24.04 -9.29
C ALA A 131 19.77 24.63 -7.90
N SER A 132 20.99 24.99 -7.62
CA SER A 132 21.54 25.63 -6.44
C SER A 132 20.71 26.82 -5.95
N SER A 133 19.55 26.60 -5.36
CA SER A 133 18.79 27.61 -4.65
C SER A 133 18.44 27.08 -3.26
N ASN A 134 18.97 27.72 -2.23
CA ASN A 134 18.64 27.44 -0.84
C ASN A 134 17.16 27.68 -0.61
N THR A 135 16.34 26.61 -0.75
CA THR A 135 14.92 26.69 -0.45
C THR A 135 14.70 26.45 1.03
N VAL A 136 14.08 27.42 1.68
CA VAL A 136 13.76 27.40 3.10
C VAL A 136 12.25 27.38 3.28
N TYR A 137 11.77 26.47 4.14
CA TYR A 137 10.36 26.36 4.52
C TYR A 137 10.22 26.40 6.05
N THR A 138 9.12 26.95 6.54
CA THR A 138 8.71 26.73 7.93
C THR A 138 8.25 25.28 8.12
N ILE A 139 8.09 24.83 9.37
CA ILE A 139 7.58 23.50 9.66
C ILE A 139 6.11 23.32 9.23
N GLU A 140 5.37 24.42 9.05
CA GLU A 140 4.01 24.44 8.50
C GLU A 140 3.99 24.41 6.95
N GLY A 141 5.15 24.29 6.29
CA GLY A 141 5.27 24.18 4.83
C GLY A 141 5.24 25.51 4.07
N VAL A 142 5.33 26.67 4.75
CA VAL A 142 5.37 27.98 4.10
C VAL A 142 6.78 28.24 3.57
N LYS A 143 6.89 28.53 2.26
CA LYS A 143 8.17 28.87 1.61
C LYS A 143 8.64 30.28 2.02
N ILE A 144 9.86 30.37 2.52
CA ILE A 144 10.51 31.65 2.84
C ILE A 144 11.38 32.11 1.65
N ALA A 145 11.25 33.36 1.24
CA ALA A 145 12.03 33.89 0.12
C ALA A 145 13.53 33.79 0.43
N THR A 146 14.30 33.28 -0.53
CA THR A 146 15.73 32.96 -0.40
C THR A 146 16.64 34.15 -0.12
N SER A 147 16.21 35.39 -0.39
CA SER A 147 16.94 36.61 -0.07
C SER A 147 17.11 36.87 1.45
N LYS A 148 16.40 36.11 2.30
CA LYS A 148 16.46 36.24 3.77
C LYS A 148 17.08 35.02 4.49
N ALA A 149 17.69 34.08 3.77
CA ALA A 149 18.26 32.88 4.36
C ALA A 149 19.35 33.13 5.41
N ASN A 150 20.02 34.28 5.38
CA ASN A 150 21.05 34.64 6.34
C ASN A 150 20.55 35.40 7.59
N SER A 151 19.24 35.64 7.69
CA SER A 151 18.62 36.34 8.81
C SER A 151 17.30 35.70 9.26
N LEU A 152 17.28 34.36 9.32
CA LEU A 152 16.11 33.65 9.79
C LEU A 152 15.93 33.85 11.31
N PRO A 153 14.73 34.16 11.79
CA PRO A 153 14.43 34.15 13.23
C PRO A 153 14.78 32.82 13.86
N LYS A 154 15.05 32.82 15.16
CA LYS A 154 15.26 31.58 15.92
C LYS A 154 14.04 30.68 15.72
N GLY A 155 14.28 29.42 15.35
CA GLY A 155 13.19 28.47 15.09
C GLY A 155 13.63 27.23 14.34
N LEU A 156 12.67 26.33 14.10
CA LEU A 156 12.89 25.11 13.33
C LEU A 156 12.43 25.31 11.89
N TYR A 157 13.31 24.99 10.95
CA TYR A 157 13.10 25.17 9.50
C TYR A 157 13.43 23.90 8.74
N ILE A 158 12.92 23.80 7.50
CA ILE A 158 13.33 22.82 6.52
C ILE A 158 14.18 23.55 5.47
N ILE A 159 15.49 23.30 5.47
CA ILE A 159 16.46 23.91 4.55
C ILE A 159 17.00 22.79 3.66
N ASN A 160 16.79 22.89 2.35
CA ASN A 160 17.22 21.88 1.38
C ASN A 160 16.76 20.46 1.79
N GLY A 161 15.52 20.33 2.25
CA GLY A 161 14.92 19.05 2.68
C GLY A 161 15.38 18.53 4.05
N LYS A 162 16.23 19.24 4.78
CA LYS A 162 16.73 18.85 6.11
C LYS A 162 16.16 19.74 7.21
N LYS A 163 15.78 19.15 8.35
CA LYS A 163 15.41 19.93 9.55
C LYS A 163 16.62 20.62 10.14
N VAL A 164 16.55 21.94 10.30
CA VAL A 164 17.61 22.80 10.83
C VAL A 164 17.05 23.70 11.93
N MET A 165 17.69 23.67 13.10
CA MET A 165 17.39 24.59 14.21
C MET A 165 18.27 25.85 14.05
N VAL A 166 17.63 27.00 13.86
CA VAL A 166 18.28 28.31 13.91
C VAL A 166 18.25 28.82 15.37
N LYS A 167 19.43 29.04 15.96
CA LYS A 167 19.59 29.42 17.37
C LYS A 167 19.67 30.96 17.52
#